data_441c5ade5587b3a6d398c407d050515e
#
_entry.id   441c5ade5587b3a6d398c407d050515e
#
_cell.length_a   1.000
_cell.length_b   1.000
_cell.length_c   1.000
_cell.angle_alpha   90.00
_cell.angle_beta   90.00
_cell.angle_gamma   90.00
#
_symmetry.space_group_name_H-M   'P 1'
#
loop_
_entity.id
_entity.type
_entity.pdbx_description
1 polymer ?
#
loop_
_entity_poly.entity_id
_entity_poly.type
_entity_poly.pdbx_seq_one_letter_code
_entity_poly.pdbx_strand_id
1 'polypeptide(L)'
;MRRVLIGCESSGAVMSEFRKLGFSAYSCDLQGSDIGSPYHIKGDILEVMADGWDLMIAHPPCTYLCSSGLHWNKRVPGRAEKTEKALKFVRRLMSAPVPYIAIENPVGCISTRIRKADQYIQPYDFGDDASKKTGLWLKNLPVLVGTKYAPPRIVNGKNRWSNQTDSGQNRLGPSPERWKERSKTYEGIARAMARQWGAVLNGP
;
A
#
# COMPACT_ATOMS: atom_id res chain seq x y z
N MET A 1 3.87 -20.10 14.71
CA MET A 1 4.09 -18.64 14.53
C MET A 1 3.30 -18.20 13.29
N ARG A 2 2.49 -17.15 13.37
CA ARG A 2 1.68 -16.66 12.24
C ARG A 2 2.57 -16.09 11.14
N ARG A 3 2.28 -16.47 9.90
CA ARG A 3 3.05 -16.11 8.70
C ARG A 3 2.39 -14.95 7.96
N VAL A 4 3.15 -13.89 7.67
CA VAL A 4 2.64 -12.68 7.02
C VAL A 4 3.46 -12.40 5.75
N LEU A 5 2.79 -12.24 4.61
CA LEU A 5 3.38 -11.83 3.35
C LEU A 5 3.07 -10.37 3.07
N ILE A 6 4.10 -9.57 2.81
CA ILE A 6 3.93 -8.20 2.33
C ILE A 6 4.35 -8.17 0.86
N GLY A 7 3.38 -8.13 -0.03
CA GLY A 7 3.62 -8.17 -1.47
C GLY A 7 3.80 -6.83 -2.12
N CYS A 8 4.67 -6.76 -3.13
CA CYS A 8 5.06 -5.55 -3.85
C CYS A 8 5.65 -4.49 -2.89
N GLU A 9 6.51 -4.95 -1.98
CA GLU A 9 7.22 -4.11 -1.02
C GLU A 9 8.72 -4.40 -1.03
N SER A 10 9.54 -3.48 -1.54
CA SER A 10 11.01 -3.50 -1.43
C SER A 10 11.51 -2.76 -0.18
N SER A 11 10.73 -1.80 0.32
CA SER A 11 11.11 -0.93 1.44
C SER A 11 11.25 -1.66 2.78
N GLY A 12 10.52 -2.75 2.97
CA GLY A 12 10.46 -3.48 4.23
C GLY A 12 9.74 -2.73 5.37
N ALA A 13 9.03 -1.64 5.07
CA ALA A 13 8.39 -0.81 6.08
C ALA A 13 7.33 -1.58 6.88
N VAL A 14 6.39 -2.22 6.18
CA VAL A 14 5.31 -3.01 6.82
C VAL A 14 5.86 -4.31 7.39
N MET A 15 6.70 -5.01 6.61
CA MET A 15 7.34 -6.27 7.05
C MET A 15 8.07 -6.09 8.39
N SER A 16 8.86 -5.02 8.53
CA SER A 16 9.63 -4.77 9.75
C SER A 16 8.74 -4.54 10.97
N GLU A 17 7.60 -3.85 10.83
CA GLU A 17 6.67 -3.63 11.94
C GLU A 17 6.01 -4.96 12.41
N PHE A 18 5.63 -5.84 11.50
CA PHE A 18 5.15 -7.18 11.87
C PHE A 18 6.24 -8.00 12.56
N ARG A 19 7.48 -7.94 12.08
CA ARG A 19 8.59 -8.67 12.71
C ARG A 19 8.89 -8.17 14.12
N LYS A 20 8.83 -6.86 14.39
CA LYS A 20 8.96 -6.29 15.74
C LYS A 20 7.94 -6.86 16.73
N LEU A 21 6.77 -7.29 16.23
CA LEU A 21 5.71 -7.92 17.04
C LEU A 21 5.81 -9.45 17.09
N GLY A 22 6.90 -10.04 16.59
CA GLY A 22 7.15 -11.49 16.66
C GLY A 22 6.49 -12.33 15.56
N PHE A 23 5.92 -11.72 14.51
CA PHE A 23 5.38 -12.45 13.37
C PHE A 23 6.48 -12.98 12.45
N SER A 24 6.23 -14.12 11.79
CA SER A 24 7.05 -14.63 10.69
C SER A 24 6.69 -13.87 9.40
N ALA A 25 7.14 -12.59 9.32
CA ALA A 25 6.80 -11.70 8.22
C ALA A 25 7.90 -11.65 7.17
N TYR A 26 7.49 -11.69 5.89
CA TYR A 26 8.35 -11.59 4.72
C TYR A 26 7.80 -10.55 3.77
N SER A 27 8.69 -9.75 3.17
CA SER A 27 8.35 -8.91 2.01
C SER A 27 8.67 -9.65 0.70
N CYS A 28 7.94 -9.31 -0.38
CA CYS A 28 8.19 -9.85 -1.71
C CYS A 28 8.06 -8.74 -2.75
N ASP A 29 9.06 -8.59 -3.61
CA ASP A 29 9.05 -7.64 -4.73
C ASP A 29 9.97 -8.14 -5.85
N LEU A 30 9.73 -7.70 -7.10
CA LEU A 30 10.64 -7.92 -8.21
C LEU A 30 11.99 -7.21 -8.01
N GLN A 31 12.00 -6.10 -7.24
CA GLN A 31 13.20 -5.41 -6.79
C GLN A 31 13.82 -6.13 -5.59
N GLY A 32 15.10 -5.92 -5.36
CA GLY A 32 15.76 -6.34 -4.12
C GLY A 32 15.34 -5.47 -2.92
N SER A 33 15.61 -5.96 -1.72
CA SER A 33 15.33 -5.24 -0.48
C SER A 33 16.11 -3.92 -0.40
N ASP A 34 15.42 -2.83 -0.11
CA ASP A 34 16.04 -1.51 0.11
C ASP A 34 16.86 -1.44 1.41
N ILE A 35 16.57 -2.34 2.37
CA ILE A 35 17.22 -2.39 3.68
C ILE A 35 18.12 -3.63 3.86
N GLY A 36 18.37 -4.39 2.77
CA GLY A 36 19.21 -5.61 2.84
C GLY A 36 18.62 -6.71 3.74
N SER A 37 17.31 -6.77 3.91
CA SER A 37 16.67 -7.73 4.81
C SER A 37 16.81 -9.16 4.30
N PRO A 38 17.21 -10.15 5.15
CA PRO A 38 17.18 -11.57 4.82
C PRO A 38 15.75 -12.14 4.72
N TYR A 39 14.75 -11.37 5.14
CA TYR A 39 13.33 -11.73 5.10
C TYR A 39 12.62 -11.12 3.89
N HIS A 40 13.37 -10.86 2.82
CA HIS A 40 12.86 -10.39 1.55
C HIS A 40 12.98 -11.46 0.48
N ILE A 41 11.87 -11.73 -0.20
CA ILE A 41 11.79 -12.62 -1.35
C ILE A 41 11.87 -11.77 -2.60
N LYS A 42 12.99 -11.84 -3.33
CA LYS A 42 13.10 -11.20 -4.65
C LYS A 42 12.47 -12.10 -5.69
N GLY A 43 11.26 -11.76 -6.15
CA GLY A 43 10.50 -12.56 -7.10
C GLY A 43 9.09 -12.05 -7.35
N ASP A 44 8.33 -12.80 -8.17
CA ASP A 44 6.92 -12.50 -8.41
C ASP A 44 6.07 -12.99 -7.23
N ILE A 45 5.29 -12.09 -6.63
CA ILE A 45 4.36 -12.43 -5.55
C ILE A 45 3.38 -13.54 -5.96
N LEU A 46 3.04 -13.63 -7.24
CA LEU A 46 2.10 -14.64 -7.75
C LEU A 46 2.64 -16.07 -7.63
N GLU A 47 3.95 -16.25 -7.49
CA GLU A 47 4.60 -17.54 -7.29
C GLU A 47 4.58 -17.99 -5.84
N VAL A 48 4.56 -17.03 -4.90
CA VAL A 48 4.69 -17.31 -3.45
C VAL A 48 3.41 -17.05 -2.64
N MET A 49 2.41 -16.38 -3.21
CA MET A 49 1.20 -15.99 -2.47
C MET A 49 0.35 -17.18 -2.00
N ALA A 50 0.60 -18.40 -2.50
CA ALA A 50 -0.11 -19.61 -2.13
C ALA A 50 0.63 -20.48 -1.10
N ASP A 51 1.77 -20.04 -0.56
CA ASP A 51 2.65 -20.84 0.29
C ASP A 51 2.20 -20.89 1.78
N GLY A 52 0.90 -20.85 2.04
CA GLY A 52 0.34 -21.05 3.38
C GLY A 52 0.53 -19.82 4.30
N TRP A 53 0.29 -18.63 3.80
CA TRP A 53 0.28 -17.40 4.58
C TRP A 53 -1.03 -17.24 5.37
N ASP A 54 -0.94 -16.73 6.60
CA ASP A 54 -2.11 -16.37 7.39
C ASP A 54 -2.68 -15.00 6.95
N LEU A 55 -1.81 -14.04 6.64
CA LEU A 55 -2.15 -12.70 6.17
C LEU A 55 -1.29 -12.33 4.96
N MET A 56 -1.92 -11.72 3.96
CA MET A 56 -1.23 -11.03 2.87
C MET A 56 -1.65 -9.55 2.84
N ILE A 57 -0.65 -8.67 2.86
CA ILE A 57 -0.83 -7.24 2.57
C ILE A 57 -0.09 -6.98 1.26
N ALA A 58 -0.73 -6.39 0.25
CA ALA A 58 -0.09 -6.13 -1.01
C ALA A 58 -0.27 -4.68 -1.47
N HIS A 59 0.81 -4.12 -2.04
CA HIS A 59 0.92 -2.76 -2.56
C HIS A 59 1.13 -2.77 -4.09
N PRO A 60 0.15 -3.24 -4.89
CA PRO A 60 0.34 -3.38 -6.33
C PRO A 60 0.70 -2.03 -6.97
N PRO A 61 1.60 -2.03 -7.99
CA PRO A 61 2.06 -0.81 -8.65
C PRO A 61 0.91 0.07 -9.13
N CYS A 62 0.87 1.33 -8.68
CA CYS A 62 -0.24 2.25 -8.93
C CYS A 62 -0.15 3.00 -10.27
N THR A 63 0.94 2.87 -11.04
CA THR A 63 1.24 3.64 -12.26
C THR A 63 0.11 3.61 -13.30
N TYR A 64 -0.56 2.47 -13.43
CA TYR A 64 -1.66 2.28 -14.38
C TYR A 64 -3.04 2.25 -13.70
N LEU A 65 -3.10 2.44 -12.39
CA LEU A 65 -4.32 2.29 -11.58
C LEU A 65 -4.81 3.61 -10.99
N CYS A 66 -3.91 4.54 -10.64
CA CYS A 66 -4.27 5.76 -9.94
C CYS A 66 -4.88 6.81 -10.88
N SER A 67 -5.81 7.61 -10.34
CA SER A 67 -6.59 8.61 -11.08
C SER A 67 -5.70 9.64 -11.81
N SER A 68 -4.57 10.03 -11.24
CA SER A 68 -3.64 11.00 -11.84
C SER A 68 -3.02 10.52 -13.16
N GLY A 69 -3.00 9.21 -13.43
CA GLY A 69 -2.42 8.64 -14.64
C GLY A 69 -3.44 8.15 -15.67
N LEU A 70 -4.72 7.97 -15.30
CA LEU A 70 -5.71 7.32 -16.17
C LEU A 70 -6.07 8.12 -17.43
N HIS A 71 -5.97 9.44 -17.41
CA HIS A 71 -6.24 10.28 -18.59
C HIS A 71 -5.29 9.97 -19.76
N TRP A 72 -4.09 9.45 -19.46
CA TRP A 72 -3.12 9.03 -20.47
C TRP A 72 -3.56 7.77 -21.25
N ASN A 73 -4.52 6.99 -20.74
CA ASN A 73 -5.02 5.80 -21.44
C ASN A 73 -5.64 6.12 -22.80
N LYS A 74 -6.16 7.34 -22.95
CA LYS A 74 -6.73 7.81 -24.24
C LYS A 74 -5.68 8.47 -25.16
N ARG A 75 -4.47 8.77 -24.65
CA ARG A 75 -3.46 9.57 -25.34
C ARG A 75 -2.22 8.78 -25.73
N VAL A 76 -1.92 7.71 -25.00
CA VAL A 76 -0.72 6.89 -25.20
C VAL A 76 -1.13 5.50 -25.68
N PRO A 77 -0.75 5.10 -26.89
CA PRO A 77 -1.02 3.76 -27.41
C PRO A 77 -0.53 2.66 -26.46
N GLY A 78 -1.30 1.60 -26.31
CA GLY A 78 -0.94 0.46 -25.46
C GLY A 78 -1.07 0.71 -23.94
N ARG A 79 -1.42 1.93 -23.50
CA ARG A 79 -1.53 2.23 -22.07
C ARG A 79 -2.80 1.68 -21.45
N ALA A 80 -3.90 1.66 -22.19
CA ALA A 80 -5.16 1.08 -21.72
C ALA A 80 -5.00 -0.42 -21.45
N GLU A 81 -4.30 -1.16 -22.30
CA GLU A 81 -3.97 -2.58 -22.12
C GLU A 81 -3.12 -2.82 -20.87
N LYS A 82 -2.18 -1.91 -20.58
CA LYS A 82 -1.40 -1.97 -19.33
C LYS A 82 -2.27 -1.76 -18.09
N THR A 83 -3.29 -0.90 -18.18
CA THR A 83 -4.30 -0.73 -17.11
C THR A 83 -5.11 -2.02 -16.91
N GLU A 84 -5.55 -2.68 -17.98
CA GLU A 84 -6.26 -3.97 -17.88
C GLU A 84 -5.37 -5.06 -17.25
N LYS A 85 -4.11 -5.15 -17.66
CA LYS A 85 -3.14 -6.07 -17.04
C LYS A 85 -2.96 -5.80 -15.55
N ALA A 86 -2.86 -4.53 -15.15
CA ALA A 86 -2.74 -4.14 -13.75
C ALA A 86 -4.01 -4.49 -12.94
N LEU A 87 -5.21 -4.27 -13.50
CA LEU A 87 -6.46 -4.69 -12.87
C LEU A 87 -6.58 -6.21 -12.75
N LYS A 88 -6.13 -6.97 -13.76
CA LYS A 88 -6.07 -8.44 -13.69
C LYS A 88 -5.15 -8.91 -12.58
N PHE A 89 -3.99 -8.27 -12.42
CA PHE A 89 -3.05 -8.55 -11.32
C PHE A 89 -3.71 -8.30 -9.95
N VAL A 90 -4.37 -7.15 -9.76
CA VAL A 90 -5.10 -6.86 -8.51
C VAL A 90 -6.17 -7.91 -8.21
N ARG A 91 -6.95 -8.34 -9.22
CA ARG A 91 -7.95 -9.42 -9.03
C ARG A 91 -7.30 -10.72 -8.56
N ARG A 92 -6.15 -11.08 -9.11
CA ARG A 92 -5.41 -12.30 -8.68
C ARG A 92 -4.99 -12.20 -7.22
N LEU A 93 -4.47 -11.03 -6.80
CA LEU A 93 -4.10 -10.79 -5.39
C LEU A 93 -5.32 -10.88 -4.46
N MET A 94 -6.46 -10.27 -4.85
CA MET A 94 -7.70 -10.33 -4.06
C MET A 94 -8.26 -11.76 -3.92
N SER A 95 -7.96 -12.63 -4.90
CA SER A 95 -8.42 -14.03 -4.93
C SER A 95 -7.39 -15.01 -4.41
N ALA A 96 -6.29 -14.55 -3.83
CA ALA A 96 -5.26 -15.43 -3.27
C ALA A 96 -5.84 -16.37 -2.20
N PRO A 97 -5.33 -17.62 -2.09
CA PRO A 97 -5.78 -18.59 -1.09
C PRO A 97 -5.21 -18.27 0.30
N VAL A 98 -5.39 -17.02 0.73
CA VAL A 98 -4.95 -16.50 2.03
C VAL A 98 -6.19 -16.10 2.84
N PRO A 99 -6.30 -16.49 4.14
CA PRO A 99 -7.45 -16.18 4.96
C PRO A 99 -7.73 -14.69 5.12
N TYR A 100 -6.69 -13.90 5.36
CA TYR A 100 -6.76 -12.46 5.58
C TYR A 100 -5.99 -11.73 4.48
N ILE A 101 -6.64 -10.78 3.79
CA ILE A 101 -5.99 -10.01 2.71
C ILE A 101 -6.28 -8.52 2.89
N ALA A 102 -5.26 -7.69 2.71
CA ALA A 102 -5.39 -6.26 2.49
C ALA A 102 -4.67 -5.86 1.19
N ILE A 103 -5.37 -5.18 0.29
CA ILE A 103 -4.77 -4.53 -0.87
C ILE A 103 -4.77 -3.03 -0.61
N GLU A 104 -3.63 -2.39 -0.73
CA GLU A 104 -3.45 -0.95 -0.59
C GLU A 104 -3.13 -0.32 -1.96
N ASN A 105 -3.85 0.71 -2.35
CA ASN A 105 -3.53 1.49 -3.55
C ASN A 105 -4.10 2.92 -3.44
N PRO A 106 -3.45 3.92 -4.03
CA PRO A 106 -4.02 5.27 -4.14
C PRO A 106 -5.37 5.28 -4.85
N VAL A 107 -6.13 6.35 -4.66
CA VAL A 107 -7.42 6.55 -5.34
C VAL A 107 -7.26 6.39 -6.86
N GLY A 108 -8.07 5.51 -7.45
CA GLY A 108 -7.98 5.19 -8.87
C GLY A 108 -9.07 4.25 -9.35
N CYS A 109 -8.80 3.53 -10.44
CA CYS A 109 -9.81 2.73 -11.13
C CYS A 109 -10.15 1.40 -10.44
N ILE A 110 -9.44 0.96 -9.41
CA ILE A 110 -9.79 -0.28 -8.69
C ILE A 110 -11.22 -0.18 -8.15
N SER A 111 -11.55 0.97 -7.51
CA SER A 111 -12.87 1.18 -6.91
C SER A 111 -14.02 1.19 -7.92
N THR A 112 -13.76 1.59 -9.17
CA THR A 112 -14.78 1.67 -10.22
C THR A 112 -14.82 0.44 -11.13
N ARG A 113 -13.72 -0.31 -11.21
CA ARG A 113 -13.56 -1.42 -12.18
C ARG A 113 -13.53 -2.81 -11.52
N ILE A 114 -13.31 -2.89 -10.23
CA ILE A 114 -13.32 -4.16 -9.46
C ILE A 114 -14.39 -4.10 -8.39
N ARG A 115 -14.15 -3.38 -7.29
CA ARG A 115 -15.13 -3.10 -6.23
C ARG A 115 -14.73 -1.85 -5.44
N LYS A 116 -15.68 -1.23 -4.76
CA LYS A 116 -15.41 -0.09 -3.87
C LYS A 116 -14.40 -0.49 -2.79
N ALA A 117 -13.53 0.45 -2.39
CA ALA A 117 -12.68 0.28 -1.23
C ALA A 117 -13.51 0.15 0.04
N ASP A 118 -13.09 -0.70 0.96
CA ASP A 118 -13.74 -0.84 2.27
C ASP A 118 -13.45 0.39 3.15
N GLN A 119 -12.27 1.01 2.95
CA GLN A 119 -11.84 2.20 3.66
C GLN A 119 -10.94 3.07 2.82
N TYR A 120 -10.95 4.39 3.08
CA TYR A 120 -9.89 5.32 2.67
C TYR A 120 -9.19 5.86 3.90
N ILE A 121 -7.86 5.85 3.88
CA ILE A 121 -7.00 6.31 4.96
C ILE A 121 -6.12 7.46 4.51
N GLN A 122 -5.60 8.20 5.47
CA GLN A 122 -4.61 9.27 5.27
C GLN A 122 -3.44 9.10 6.25
N PRO A 123 -2.19 9.36 5.86
CA PRO A 123 -1.05 9.26 6.76
C PRO A 123 -1.17 10.14 8.01
N TYR A 124 -1.77 11.32 7.88
CA TYR A 124 -1.97 12.22 9.01
C TYR A 124 -2.90 11.69 10.11
N ASP A 125 -3.75 10.70 9.83
CA ASP A 125 -4.57 10.01 10.84
C ASP A 125 -3.75 9.00 11.65
N PHE A 126 -2.52 8.72 11.23
CA PHE A 126 -1.62 7.75 11.84
C PHE A 126 -0.30 8.37 12.37
N GLY A 127 -0.22 9.69 12.41
CA GLY A 127 0.88 10.44 13.00
C GLY A 127 1.94 10.94 12.02
N ASP A 128 1.80 10.66 10.72
CA ASP A 128 2.73 11.16 9.72
C ASP A 128 2.24 12.52 9.17
N ASP A 129 3.13 13.53 9.16
CA ASP A 129 2.81 14.85 8.59
C ASP A 129 2.77 14.78 7.05
N ALA A 130 1.76 14.06 6.54
CA ALA A 130 1.60 13.82 5.12
C ALA A 130 0.14 13.60 4.73
N SER A 131 -0.20 14.00 3.50
CA SER A 131 -1.49 13.70 2.85
C SER A 131 -1.27 12.84 1.62
N LYS A 132 -1.82 11.62 1.64
CA LYS A 132 -1.84 10.66 0.53
C LYS A 132 -3.06 9.77 0.70
N LYS A 133 -4.19 10.18 0.12
CA LYS A 133 -5.43 9.40 0.22
C LYS A 133 -5.27 8.04 -0.45
N THR A 134 -5.40 6.99 0.35
CA THR A 134 -5.15 5.62 -0.06
C THR A 134 -6.36 4.75 0.27
N GLY A 135 -6.76 3.90 -0.67
CA GLY A 135 -7.85 2.93 -0.48
C GLY A 135 -7.30 1.60 0.04
N LEU A 136 -8.10 0.97 0.89
CA LEU A 136 -7.90 -0.39 1.38
C LEU A 136 -9.05 -1.29 0.92
N TRP A 137 -8.70 -2.44 0.33
CA TRP A 137 -9.62 -3.52 -0.04
C TRP A 137 -9.31 -4.70 0.84
N LEU A 138 -10.24 -5.05 1.73
CA LEU A 138 -10.03 -5.98 2.82
C LEU A 138 -10.80 -7.30 2.60
N LYS A 139 -10.21 -8.40 3.05
CA LYS A 139 -10.86 -9.71 3.19
C LYS A 139 -10.63 -10.18 4.62
N ASN A 140 -11.71 -10.36 5.37
CA ASN A 140 -11.72 -10.82 6.78
C ASN A 140 -10.91 -9.95 7.76
N LEU A 141 -10.58 -8.73 7.41
CA LEU A 141 -9.85 -7.78 8.24
C LEU A 141 -10.77 -6.61 8.64
N PRO A 142 -10.67 -6.09 9.86
CA PRO A 142 -11.34 -4.86 10.24
C PRO A 142 -10.71 -3.65 9.55
N VAL A 143 -11.46 -2.57 9.44
CA VAL A 143 -10.95 -1.26 9.04
C VAL A 143 -9.90 -0.77 10.03
N LEU A 144 -8.90 -0.02 9.57
CA LEU A 144 -7.89 0.58 10.43
C LEU A 144 -8.46 1.78 11.19
N VAL A 145 -8.19 1.84 12.48
CA VAL A 145 -8.50 2.98 13.33
C VAL A 145 -7.28 3.90 13.40
N GLY A 146 -7.49 5.21 13.19
CA GLY A 146 -6.43 6.21 13.32
C GLY A 146 -5.78 6.16 14.71
N THR A 147 -4.47 6.36 14.76
CA THR A 147 -3.70 6.23 16.00
C THR A 147 -3.25 7.55 16.59
N LYS A 148 -2.95 8.52 15.73
CA LYS A 148 -2.47 9.85 16.13
C LYS A 148 -2.71 10.83 14.99
N TYR A 149 -3.41 11.92 15.26
CA TYR A 149 -3.60 12.96 14.25
C TYR A 149 -2.39 13.89 14.16
N ALA A 150 -1.86 14.07 12.94
CA ALA A 150 -0.85 15.07 12.62
C ALA A 150 -1.55 16.32 12.03
N PRO A 151 -1.56 17.47 12.73
CA PRO A 151 -2.28 18.67 12.28
C PRO A 151 -1.64 19.27 11.03
N PRO A 152 -2.44 19.81 10.10
CA PRO A 152 -1.91 20.51 8.93
C PRO A 152 -1.41 21.90 9.27
N ARG A 153 -0.54 22.46 8.44
CA ARG A 153 -0.39 23.92 8.32
C ARG A 153 -1.54 24.47 7.49
N ILE A 154 -1.95 25.70 7.79
CA ILE A 154 -3.02 26.40 7.05
C ILE A 154 -2.38 27.35 6.03
N VAL A 155 -2.74 27.16 4.76
CA VAL A 155 -2.28 28.02 3.65
C VAL A 155 -3.49 28.50 2.86
N ASN A 156 -3.75 29.79 2.88
CA ASN A 156 -4.91 30.41 2.22
C ASN A 156 -6.24 29.68 2.56
N GLY A 157 -6.45 29.40 3.86
CA GLY A 157 -7.64 28.70 4.35
C GLY A 157 -7.72 27.21 4.01
N LYS A 158 -6.67 26.61 3.45
CA LYS A 158 -6.62 25.19 3.06
C LYS A 158 -5.59 24.42 3.88
N ASN A 159 -5.96 23.21 4.30
CA ASN A 159 -5.05 22.29 4.99
C ASN A 159 -3.94 21.83 4.05
N ARG A 160 -2.69 21.86 4.55
CA ARG A 160 -1.48 21.40 3.86
C ARG A 160 -0.57 20.65 4.83
N TRP A 161 -0.06 19.52 4.41
CA TRP A 161 0.92 18.73 5.16
C TRP A 161 2.32 18.89 4.55
N SER A 162 3.35 18.43 5.25
CA SER A 162 4.75 18.66 4.87
C SER A 162 5.11 18.13 3.48
N ASN A 163 4.45 17.05 3.02
CA ASN A 163 4.66 16.48 1.69
C ASN A 163 3.99 17.27 0.55
N GLN A 164 3.29 18.39 0.88
CA GLN A 164 2.58 19.21 -0.10
C GLN A 164 3.18 20.61 -0.22
N THR A 165 3.20 21.13 -1.45
CA THR A 165 3.42 22.56 -1.73
C THR A 165 2.23 23.39 -1.25
N ASP A 166 2.35 24.70 -1.28
CA ASP A 166 1.24 25.61 -0.91
C ASP A 166 0.04 25.49 -1.86
N SER A 167 0.28 25.15 -3.13
CA SER A 167 -0.79 24.81 -4.09
C SER A 167 -1.45 23.45 -3.84
N GLY A 168 -0.87 22.61 -2.97
CA GLY A 168 -1.38 21.26 -2.64
C GLY A 168 -0.82 20.13 -3.50
N GLN A 169 0.17 20.40 -4.35
CA GLN A 169 0.87 19.39 -5.12
C GLN A 169 1.90 18.66 -4.24
N ASN A 170 2.27 17.44 -4.62
CA ASN A 170 3.35 16.74 -3.94
C ASN A 170 4.69 17.47 -4.15
N ARG A 171 5.47 17.64 -3.07
CA ARG A 171 6.77 18.35 -3.10
C ARG A 171 7.87 17.60 -3.82
N LEU A 172 7.77 16.27 -3.96
CA LEU A 172 8.75 15.51 -4.70
C LEU A 172 8.74 15.93 -6.18
N GLY A 173 9.80 16.59 -6.60
CA GLY A 173 10.05 16.98 -7.98
C GLY A 173 10.19 15.77 -8.92
N PRO A 174 10.24 15.98 -10.24
CA PRO A 174 10.58 14.93 -11.19
C PRO A 174 11.99 14.39 -10.92
N SER A 175 12.10 13.07 -10.72
CA SER A 175 13.38 12.37 -10.62
C SER A 175 13.19 10.90 -10.99
N PRO A 176 14.26 10.19 -11.40
CA PRO A 176 14.18 8.75 -11.65
C PRO A 176 13.69 7.95 -10.45
N GLU A 177 14.03 8.37 -9.23
CA GLU A 177 13.69 7.70 -7.97
C GLU A 177 12.35 8.12 -7.38
N ARG A 178 11.67 9.12 -7.96
CA ARG A 178 10.40 9.65 -7.44
C ARG A 178 9.33 8.58 -7.22
N TRP A 179 9.23 7.63 -8.14
CA TRP A 179 8.26 6.54 -8.05
C TRP A 179 8.52 5.69 -6.81
N LYS A 180 9.78 5.40 -6.51
CA LYS A 180 10.22 4.61 -5.36
C LYS A 180 9.89 5.32 -4.04
N GLU A 181 10.24 6.61 -3.92
CA GLU A 181 9.90 7.40 -2.73
C GLU A 181 8.39 7.49 -2.51
N ARG A 182 7.60 7.61 -3.57
CA ARG A 182 6.14 7.69 -3.48
C ARG A 182 5.46 6.35 -3.21
N SER A 183 6.12 5.23 -3.47
CA SER A 183 5.57 3.88 -3.24
C SER A 183 5.70 3.46 -1.78
N LYS A 184 6.63 3.99 -1.02
CA LYS A 184 6.85 3.63 0.39
C LYS A 184 5.57 3.84 1.22
N THR A 185 5.26 2.87 2.06
CA THR A 185 4.21 2.99 3.07
C THR A 185 4.71 3.87 4.22
N TYR A 186 3.87 4.78 4.68
CA TYR A 186 4.17 5.65 5.83
C TYR A 186 4.27 4.82 7.11
N GLU A 187 5.20 5.20 8.00
CA GLU A 187 5.52 4.42 9.21
C GLU A 187 4.34 4.26 10.16
N GLY A 188 3.54 5.31 10.34
CA GLY A 188 2.35 5.27 11.18
C GLY A 188 1.31 4.27 10.65
N ILE A 189 1.11 4.24 9.33
CA ILE A 189 0.21 3.27 8.68
C ILE A 189 0.77 1.85 8.83
N ALA A 190 2.06 1.64 8.55
CA ALA A 190 2.71 0.34 8.70
C ALA A 190 2.58 -0.22 10.12
N ARG A 191 2.80 0.64 11.12
CA ARG A 191 2.65 0.31 12.55
C ARG A 191 1.21 -0.02 12.91
N ALA A 192 0.23 0.73 12.38
CA ALA A 192 -1.19 0.48 12.61
C ALA A 192 -1.61 -0.86 12.00
N MET A 193 -1.20 -1.16 10.76
CA MET A 193 -1.44 -2.46 10.12
C MET A 193 -0.90 -3.61 10.98
N ALA A 194 0.36 -3.51 11.41
CA ALA A 194 1.00 -4.56 12.21
C ALA A 194 0.31 -4.77 13.56
N ARG A 195 -0.02 -3.70 14.27
CA ARG A 195 -0.67 -3.79 15.60
C ARG A 195 -2.12 -4.27 15.49
N GLN A 196 -2.93 -3.64 14.63
CA GLN A 196 -4.37 -3.89 14.59
C GLN A 196 -4.69 -5.20 13.88
N TRP A 197 -4.08 -5.48 12.73
CA TRP A 197 -4.32 -6.76 12.04
C TRP A 197 -3.52 -7.91 12.65
N GLY A 198 -2.35 -7.64 13.25
CA GLY A 198 -1.62 -8.62 14.04
C GLY A 198 -2.43 -9.12 15.24
N ALA A 199 -3.16 -8.24 15.92
CA ALA A 199 -4.07 -8.65 17.00
C ALA A 199 -5.16 -9.61 16.50
N VAL A 200 -5.73 -9.38 15.31
CA VAL A 200 -6.72 -10.29 14.69
C VAL A 200 -6.13 -11.68 14.45
N LEU A 201 -4.86 -11.77 14.02
CA LEU A 201 -4.20 -13.05 13.76
C LEU A 201 -3.94 -13.85 15.04
N ASN A 202 -3.75 -13.18 16.17
CA ASN A 202 -3.47 -13.85 17.43
C ASN A 202 -4.76 -14.36 18.15
N GLY A 203 -5.93 -13.93 17.64
CA GLY A 203 -7.23 -14.20 18.26
C GLY A 203 -7.47 -13.34 19.52
N PRO A 204 -8.67 -13.39 20.08
CA PRO A 204 -8.98 -12.76 21.33
C PRO A 204 -8.25 -13.41 22.51
#